data_5cbd4639699db84a112cf74eb102eded
#
_entry.id   5cbd4639699db84a112cf74eb102eded
#
_cell.length_a   1.000
_cell.length_b   1.000
_cell.length_c   1.000
_cell.angle_alpha   90.00
_cell.angle_beta   90.00
_cell.angle_gamma   90.00
#
_symmetry.space_group_name_H-M   'P 1'
#
loop_
_entity.id
_entity.type
_entity.pdbx_description
1 polymer ?
#
loop_
_entity_poly.entity_id
_entity_poly.type
_entity_poly.pdbx_seq_one_letter_code
_entity_poly.pdbx_strand_id
1 'polypeptide(L)'
;MHTISIDIESFSSNDLNKCGVYKYVQAPDFDILLLGYAVDGGDLHVVDMASGEMIPEEIMAALADETVTKWAFNSNFERICLSEWLRRNHPEYFSSYSIPEDTVGDYLDPHGWKCSMTVSYTHLRAHETE
;
A
#
# COMPACT_ATOMS: atom_id res chain seq x y z
N MET A 1 0.07 10.38 15.02
CA MET A 1 -0.60 9.88 13.80
C MET A 1 -1.46 8.69 14.17
N HIS A 2 -2.76 8.78 13.91
CA HIS A 2 -3.71 7.69 14.21
C HIS A 2 -4.13 6.96 12.93
N THR A 3 -4.32 7.69 11.85
CA THR A 3 -4.76 7.12 10.58
C THR A 3 -3.97 7.72 9.42
N ILE A 4 -3.87 6.95 8.34
CA ILE A 4 -3.31 7.45 7.09
C ILE A 4 -4.14 6.87 5.95
N SER A 5 -4.55 7.72 5.03
CA SER A 5 -5.22 7.32 3.80
C SER A 5 -4.18 7.22 2.69
N ILE A 6 -4.27 6.17 1.88
CA ILE A 6 -3.23 5.81 0.93
C ILE A 6 -3.83 5.53 -0.44
N ASP A 7 -3.18 6.04 -1.47
CA ASP A 7 -3.48 5.75 -2.86
C ASP A 7 -2.16 5.65 -3.62
N ILE A 8 -2.03 4.64 -4.49
CA ILE A 8 -0.81 4.44 -5.26
C ILE A 8 -1.10 4.32 -6.74
N GLU A 9 -0.12 4.69 -7.55
CA GLU A 9 -0.03 4.30 -8.95
C GLU A 9 1.22 3.45 -9.12
N SER A 10 1.07 2.31 -9.77
CA SER A 10 2.15 1.33 -9.91
C SER A 10 2.25 0.83 -11.34
N PHE A 11 3.37 0.15 -11.62
CA PHE A 11 3.63 -0.47 -12.91
C PHE A 11 4.22 -1.86 -12.71
N SER A 12 3.84 -2.76 -13.59
CA SER A 12 4.41 -4.11 -13.67
C SER A 12 4.13 -4.67 -15.06
N SER A 13 5.09 -5.41 -15.62
CA SER A 13 4.88 -6.12 -16.88
C SER A 13 3.94 -7.32 -16.72
N ASN A 14 3.71 -7.80 -15.48
CA ASN A 14 2.73 -8.85 -15.23
C ASN A 14 1.32 -8.26 -15.21
N ASP A 15 0.39 -8.90 -15.90
CA ASP A 15 -0.99 -8.42 -15.98
C ASP A 15 -1.75 -8.76 -14.68
N LEU A 16 -2.12 -7.74 -13.93
CA LEU A 16 -2.83 -7.88 -12.66
C LEU A 16 -4.10 -8.70 -12.80
N ASN A 17 -4.86 -8.49 -13.86
CA ASN A 17 -6.13 -9.18 -14.08
C ASN A 17 -5.94 -10.67 -14.35
N LYS A 18 -4.79 -11.06 -14.90
CA LYS A 18 -4.50 -12.46 -15.23
C LYS A 18 -3.80 -13.21 -14.11
N CYS A 19 -2.91 -12.54 -13.37
CA CYS A 19 -2.04 -13.24 -12.43
C CYS A 19 -2.29 -12.91 -10.97
N GLY A 20 -3.06 -11.88 -10.65
CA GLY A 20 -3.29 -11.42 -9.28
C GLY A 20 -2.13 -10.59 -8.74
N VAL A 21 -2.34 -9.98 -7.55
CA VAL A 21 -1.41 -8.99 -7.01
C VAL A 21 -0.06 -9.59 -6.63
N TYR A 22 -0.03 -10.82 -6.12
CA TYR A 22 1.24 -11.42 -5.69
C TYR A 22 2.21 -11.62 -6.86
N LYS A 23 1.73 -12.09 -7.99
CA LYS A 23 2.56 -12.21 -9.19
C LYS A 23 2.83 -10.86 -9.85
N TYR A 24 1.88 -9.95 -9.75
CA TYR A 24 2.04 -8.58 -10.25
C TYR A 24 3.28 -7.93 -9.66
N VAL A 25 3.47 -8.01 -8.33
CA VAL A 25 4.61 -7.38 -7.66
C VAL A 25 5.91 -8.17 -7.81
N GLN A 26 5.86 -9.43 -8.26
CA GLN A 26 7.07 -10.24 -8.45
C GLN A 26 7.83 -9.91 -9.72
N ALA A 27 7.22 -9.18 -10.66
CA ALA A 27 7.91 -8.79 -11.88
C ALA A 27 9.15 -7.95 -11.54
N PRO A 28 10.29 -8.17 -12.22
CA PRO A 28 11.50 -7.38 -11.95
C PRO A 28 11.31 -5.89 -12.19
N ASP A 29 10.39 -5.51 -13.07
CA ASP A 29 10.10 -4.12 -13.41
C ASP A 29 8.96 -3.53 -12.57
N PHE A 30 8.41 -4.28 -11.60
CA PHE A 30 7.41 -3.72 -10.71
C PHE A 30 7.96 -2.52 -9.97
N ASP A 31 7.20 -1.43 -9.95
CA ASP A 31 7.57 -0.24 -9.21
C ASP A 31 6.31 0.54 -8.82
N ILE A 32 6.44 1.36 -7.80
CA ILE A 32 5.42 2.35 -7.43
C ILE A 32 5.83 3.68 -8.02
N LEU A 33 4.95 4.27 -8.81
CA LEU A 33 5.23 5.52 -9.53
C LEU A 33 4.81 6.75 -8.73
N LEU A 34 3.68 6.67 -8.04
CA LEU A 34 3.14 7.75 -7.21
C LEU A 34 2.58 7.18 -5.92
N LEU A 35 2.76 7.91 -4.83
CA LEU A 35 2.09 7.65 -3.56
C LEU A 35 1.35 8.90 -3.13
N GLY A 36 0.02 8.82 -3.02
CA GLY A 36 -0.79 9.85 -2.40
C GLY A 36 -1.12 9.44 -0.97
N TYR A 37 -1.01 10.36 -0.02
CA TYR A 37 -1.37 10.07 1.36
C TYR A 37 -1.92 11.31 2.07
N ALA A 38 -2.76 11.06 3.07
CA ALA A 38 -3.28 12.09 3.96
C ALA A 38 -3.25 11.53 5.39
N VAL A 39 -2.70 12.30 6.32
CA VAL A 39 -2.52 11.91 7.72
C VAL A 39 -3.67 12.49 8.54
N ASP A 40 -4.36 11.62 9.30
CA ASP A 40 -5.43 12.01 10.24
C ASP A 40 -6.49 12.93 9.60
N GLY A 41 -6.85 12.63 8.35
CA GLY A 41 -7.84 13.41 7.61
C GLY A 41 -7.36 14.78 7.15
N GLY A 42 -6.06 15.02 7.17
CA GLY A 42 -5.45 16.26 6.73
C GLY A 42 -5.33 16.40 5.22
N ASP A 43 -4.44 17.28 4.79
CA ASP A 43 -4.23 17.59 3.39
C ASP A 43 -3.62 16.39 2.64
N LEU A 44 -3.95 16.29 1.36
CA LEU A 44 -3.35 15.29 0.48
C LEU A 44 -1.92 15.70 0.11
N HIS A 45 -1.01 14.76 0.28
CA HIS A 45 0.37 14.88 -0.18
C HIS A 45 0.61 13.84 -1.27
N VAL A 46 1.39 14.20 -2.27
CA VAL A 46 1.74 13.29 -3.37
C VAL A 46 3.26 13.21 -3.47
N VAL A 47 3.77 11.98 -3.47
CA VAL A 47 5.19 11.71 -3.69
C VAL A 47 5.33 11.17 -5.11
N ASP A 48 6.06 11.90 -5.96
CA ASP A 48 6.32 11.49 -7.35
C ASP A 48 7.59 10.65 -7.40
N MET A 49 7.43 9.36 -7.15
CA MET A 49 8.55 8.43 -7.05
C MET A 49 9.19 8.19 -8.41
N ALA A 50 8.41 8.29 -9.49
CA ALA A 50 8.94 8.17 -10.85
C ALA A 50 9.93 9.29 -11.18
N SER A 51 9.76 10.46 -10.57
CA SER A 51 10.67 11.60 -10.73
C SER A 51 11.82 11.61 -9.72
N GLY A 52 11.88 10.62 -8.82
CA GLY A 52 12.94 10.52 -7.83
C GLY A 52 12.61 11.09 -6.46
N GLU A 53 11.37 11.53 -6.23
CA GLU A 53 10.96 11.95 -4.90
C GLU A 53 10.92 10.76 -3.95
N MET A 54 11.21 11.00 -2.69
CA MET A 54 11.29 9.96 -1.67
C MET A 54 10.11 10.05 -0.71
N ILE A 55 9.62 8.88 -0.29
CA ILE A 55 8.60 8.82 0.77
C ILE A 55 9.25 9.27 2.08
N PRO A 56 8.63 10.21 2.82
CA PRO A 56 9.15 10.60 4.12
C PRO A 56 9.31 9.39 5.06
N GLU A 57 10.38 9.37 5.84
CA GLU A 57 10.68 8.27 6.74
C GLU A 57 9.55 7.99 7.73
N GLU A 58 8.92 9.04 8.25
CA GLU A 58 7.79 8.92 9.16
C GLU A 58 6.59 8.21 8.53
N ILE A 59 6.40 8.39 7.22
CA ILE A 59 5.32 7.74 6.49
C ILE A 59 5.66 6.26 6.26
N MET A 60 6.89 5.95 5.92
CA MET A 60 7.32 4.54 5.79
C MET A 60 7.18 3.81 7.12
N ALA A 61 7.56 4.43 8.22
CA ALA A 61 7.41 3.86 9.55
C ALA A 61 5.92 3.62 9.89
N ALA A 62 5.05 4.55 9.51
CA ALA A 62 3.61 4.43 9.74
C ALA A 62 3.01 3.27 8.95
N LEU A 63 3.49 3.02 7.73
CA LEU A 63 3.02 1.88 6.93
C LEU A 63 3.30 0.55 7.62
N ALA A 64 4.43 0.45 8.32
CA ALA A 64 4.85 -0.74 9.03
C ALA A 64 4.32 -0.82 10.47
N ASP A 65 3.68 0.24 10.96
CA ASP A 65 3.20 0.34 12.35
C ASP A 65 1.76 -0.16 12.45
N GLU A 66 1.57 -1.27 13.17
CA GLU A 66 0.24 -1.87 13.36
C GLU A 66 -0.74 -0.97 14.11
N THR A 67 -0.23 -0.02 14.90
CA THR A 67 -1.08 0.88 15.68
C THR A 67 -1.66 2.01 14.84
N VAL A 68 -1.12 2.23 13.64
CA VAL A 68 -1.63 3.23 12.70
C VAL A 68 -2.62 2.53 11.75
N THR A 69 -3.85 3.05 11.69
CA THR A 69 -4.84 2.53 10.73
C THR A 69 -4.55 3.07 9.33
N LYS A 70 -4.42 2.17 8.38
CA LYS A 70 -4.19 2.51 6.97
C LYS A 70 -5.46 2.26 6.17
N TRP A 71 -5.98 3.31 5.56
CA TRP A 71 -7.14 3.25 4.68
C TRP A 71 -6.69 3.31 3.23
N ALA A 72 -7.12 2.34 2.44
CA ALA A 72 -6.83 2.29 1.01
C ALA A 72 -8.05 1.79 0.26
N PHE A 73 -8.24 2.20 -1.00
CA PHE A 73 -9.42 1.82 -1.77
C PHE A 73 -9.51 0.29 -1.90
N ASN A 74 -8.40 -0.35 -2.24
CA ASN A 74 -8.27 -1.81 -2.21
C ASN A 74 -7.06 -2.13 -1.33
N SER A 75 -7.28 -2.24 -0.03
CA SER A 75 -6.19 -2.32 0.94
C SER A 75 -5.26 -3.51 0.73
N ASN A 76 -5.79 -4.63 0.22
CA ASN A 76 -4.94 -5.79 -0.07
C ASN A 76 -3.94 -5.48 -1.20
N PHE A 77 -4.40 -4.79 -2.24
CA PHE A 77 -3.54 -4.39 -3.36
C PHE A 77 -2.45 -3.42 -2.90
N GLU A 78 -2.84 -2.34 -2.22
CA GLU A 78 -1.89 -1.34 -1.75
C GLU A 78 -0.91 -1.93 -0.75
N ARG A 79 -1.39 -2.76 0.18
CA ARG A 79 -0.53 -3.40 1.19
C ARG A 79 0.53 -4.29 0.54
N ILE A 80 0.14 -5.12 -0.41
CA ILE A 80 1.07 -6.03 -1.08
C ILE A 80 2.07 -5.25 -1.94
N CYS A 81 1.61 -4.24 -2.67
CA CYS A 81 2.49 -3.39 -3.48
C CYS A 81 3.51 -2.64 -2.62
N LEU A 82 3.05 -2.03 -1.54
CA LEU A 82 3.93 -1.28 -0.64
C LEU A 82 4.88 -2.21 0.12
N SER A 83 4.43 -3.42 0.47
CA SER A 83 5.29 -4.41 1.11
C SER A 83 6.46 -4.78 0.20
N GLU A 84 6.18 -5.07 -1.06
CA GLU A 84 7.23 -5.42 -2.02
C GLU A 84 8.18 -4.26 -2.25
N TRP A 85 7.65 -3.04 -2.40
CA TRP A 85 8.48 -1.86 -2.60
C TRP A 85 9.38 -1.60 -1.39
N LEU A 86 8.82 -1.67 -0.17
CA LEU A 86 9.61 -1.49 1.05
C LEU A 86 10.67 -2.58 1.18
N ARG A 87 10.32 -3.83 0.91
CA ARG A 87 11.29 -4.92 1.00
C ARG A 87 12.47 -4.73 0.07
N ARG A 88 12.23 -4.23 -1.15
CA ARG A 88 13.31 -3.99 -2.12
C ARG A 88 14.17 -2.79 -1.77
N ASN A 89 13.58 -1.75 -1.22
CA ASN A 89 14.24 -0.45 -1.03
C ASN A 89 14.62 -0.18 0.43
N HIS A 90 13.87 -0.70 1.37
CA HIS A 90 14.03 -0.45 2.81
C HIS A 90 13.73 -1.73 3.61
N PRO A 91 14.54 -2.79 3.46
CA PRO A 91 14.25 -4.07 4.12
C PRO A 91 14.29 -4.02 5.64
N GLU A 92 14.86 -2.96 6.23
CA GLU A 92 14.92 -2.77 7.68
C GLU A 92 13.55 -2.73 8.33
N TYR A 93 12.50 -2.37 7.60
CA TYR A 93 11.13 -2.34 8.14
C TYR A 93 10.55 -3.75 8.36
N PHE A 94 11.23 -4.78 7.89
CA PHE A 94 10.80 -6.17 8.05
C PHE A 94 11.67 -6.96 9.00
N SER A 95 12.69 -6.36 9.60
CA SER A 95 13.66 -7.06 10.45
C SER A 95 13.06 -7.60 11.74
N SER A 96 11.92 -7.08 12.17
CA SER A 96 11.23 -7.49 13.40
C SER A 96 10.20 -8.59 13.19
N TYR A 97 9.94 -8.98 11.95
CA TYR A 97 8.96 -10.02 11.65
C TYR A 97 9.63 -11.39 11.58
N SER A 98 9.15 -12.32 12.41
CA SER A 98 9.51 -13.73 12.28
C SER A 98 8.66 -14.34 11.19
N ILE A 99 9.24 -14.65 10.06
CA ILE A 99 8.49 -15.19 8.94
C ILE A 99 8.71 -16.70 8.89
N PRO A 100 7.64 -17.49 8.75
CA PRO A 100 7.80 -18.90 8.47
C PRO A 100 8.57 -19.10 7.18
N GLU A 101 9.51 -20.06 7.17
CA GLU A 101 10.43 -20.30 6.05
C GLU A 101 9.72 -20.55 4.71
N ASP A 102 8.48 -21.00 4.76
CA ASP A 102 7.69 -21.34 3.57
C ASP A 102 6.89 -20.16 3.02
N THR A 103 7.01 -18.97 3.62
CA THR A 103 6.29 -17.80 3.13
C THR A 103 7.09 -17.10 2.05
N VAL A 104 6.51 -16.97 0.88
CA VAL A 104 7.16 -16.28 -0.24
C VAL A 104 7.10 -14.78 0.01
N GLY A 105 8.16 -14.24 0.61
CA GLY A 105 8.31 -12.82 0.85
C GLY A 105 7.63 -12.32 2.11
N ASP A 106 8.09 -11.16 2.54
CA ASP A 106 7.58 -10.47 3.72
C ASP A 106 6.51 -9.48 3.29
N TYR A 107 5.35 -9.56 3.93
CA TYR A 107 4.28 -8.61 3.69
C TYR A 107 3.94 -7.90 4.99
N LEU A 108 3.60 -6.61 4.89
CA LEU A 108 3.11 -5.86 6.04
C LEU A 108 1.88 -6.56 6.62
N ASP A 109 1.81 -6.60 7.95
CA ASP A 109 0.69 -7.23 8.66
C ASP A 109 -0.62 -6.60 8.20
N PRO A 110 -1.61 -7.40 7.78
CA PRO A 110 -2.90 -6.85 7.35
C PRO A 110 -3.68 -6.19 8.48
N HIS A 111 -3.29 -6.43 9.73
CA HIS A 111 -3.92 -5.78 10.88
C HIS A 111 -3.72 -4.27 10.78
N GLY A 112 -4.80 -3.53 10.93
CA GLY A 112 -4.75 -2.07 10.78
C GLY A 112 -4.92 -1.56 9.36
N TRP A 113 -4.89 -2.43 8.35
CA TRP A 113 -5.22 -2.06 6.98
C TRP A 113 -6.71 -2.23 6.74
N LYS A 114 -7.36 -1.18 6.29
CA LYS A 114 -8.80 -1.15 6.04
C LYS A 114 -9.10 -0.76 4.61
N CYS A 115 -10.08 -1.44 4.02
CA CYS A 115 -10.45 -1.25 2.63
C CYS A 115 -11.56 -0.21 2.53
N SER A 116 -11.23 0.95 1.99
CA SER A 116 -12.23 2.00 1.76
C SER A 116 -13.15 1.67 0.58
N MET A 117 -12.77 0.70 -0.26
CA MET A 117 -13.60 0.24 -1.36
C MET A 117 -14.98 -0.24 -0.87
N THR A 118 -15.01 -1.00 0.26
CA THR A 118 -16.26 -1.48 0.83
C THR A 118 -17.14 -0.33 1.29
N VAL A 119 -16.54 0.65 1.97
CA VAL A 119 -17.25 1.86 2.42
C VAL A 119 -17.70 2.68 1.24
N SER A 120 -16.79 2.92 0.27
CA SER A 120 -17.09 3.68 -0.94
C SER A 120 -18.19 3.02 -1.77
N TYR A 121 -18.16 1.70 -1.88
CA TYR A 121 -19.19 0.97 -2.59
C TYR A 121 -20.58 1.19 -1.96
N THR A 122 -20.65 1.15 -0.64
CA THR A 122 -21.88 1.41 0.08
C THR A 122 -22.38 2.84 -0.18
N HIS A 123 -21.49 3.80 -0.12
CA HIS A 123 -21.82 5.19 -0.42
C HIS A 123 -22.24 5.40 -1.86
N LEU A 124 -21.52 4.81 -2.81
CA LEU A 124 -21.83 4.90 -4.24
C LEU A 124 -23.20 4.32 -4.54
N ARG A 125 -23.57 3.21 -3.91
CA ARG A 125 -24.91 2.64 -4.10
C ARG A 125 -26.01 3.58 -3.62
N ALA A 126 -25.74 4.32 -2.55
CA ALA A 126 -26.68 5.32 -2.05
C ALA A 126 -26.79 6.51 -2.99
N HIS A 127 -25.71 6.84 -3.71
CA HIS A 127 -25.65 7.97 -4.64
C HIS A 127 -26.01 7.61 -6.08
N GLU A 128 -25.88 6.36 -6.47
CA GLU A 128 -26.20 5.91 -7.85
C GLU A 128 -27.66 6.15 -8.24
N THR A 129 -28.53 6.30 -7.26
CA THR A 129 -29.94 6.55 -7.52
C THR A 129 -30.23 8.04 -7.76
N GLU A 130 -29.27 8.86 -7.58
CA GLU A 130 -29.40 10.29 -7.86
C GLU A 130 -29.36 10.55 -9.38
#